data_f142cd52114360011cd5f221f610f1f9
#
_entry.id   f142cd52114360011cd5f221f610f1f9
#
_cell.length_a   1.000
_cell.length_b   1.000
_cell.length_c   1.000
_cell.angle_alpha   90.00
_cell.angle_beta   90.00
_cell.angle_gamma   90.00
#
_symmetry.space_group_name_H-M   'P 1'
#
loop_
_entity.id
_entity.type
_entity.pdbx_description
1 polymer ?
#
loop_
_entity_poly.entity_id
_entity_poly.type
_entity_poly.pdbx_seq_one_letter_code
_entity_poly.pdbx_strand_id
1 'polypeptide(L)'
;KILGVGEPTIGAYTGAEISIEEMSDKGQLLTIDQANYFAFYVDDINEAQSVPGLREEYQRKAVHGLAVKRDTYVANLIKGATNVTTASALSQEAVKEAIDEAIVALRERNFDEDGVIEITPAVYNVFKNELITLSTNNPEYIKKGIVGMYDGFEVIMSNNMVKDAGHVYCDIRGKKAIAFAGQINEVEALRAEKVFKDIVRGLDTFGSKVIDEARIQVVKVPVSA
;
A
#
# COMPACT_ATOMS: atom_id res chain seq x y z
N LYS A 1 -12.13 15.52 -3.58
CA LYS A 1 -13.19 15.14 -2.63
C LYS A 1 -13.48 13.66 -2.84
N ILE A 2 -13.39 12.86 -1.77
CA ILE A 2 -13.79 11.46 -1.79
C ILE A 2 -15.23 11.42 -1.28
N LEU A 3 -16.13 10.78 -2.04
CA LEU A 3 -17.51 10.60 -1.61
C LEU A 3 -17.53 9.49 -0.54
N GLY A 4 -17.87 9.84 0.70
CA GLY A 4 -18.20 8.89 1.76
C GLY A 4 -19.72 8.71 1.80
N VAL A 5 -20.18 7.49 1.59
CA VAL A 5 -21.61 7.15 1.77
C VAL A 5 -21.81 6.82 3.25
N GLY A 6 -22.65 7.57 3.94
CA GLY A 6 -23.08 7.23 5.30
C GLY A 6 -23.95 5.97 5.30
N GLU A 7 -23.86 5.15 6.34
CA GLU A 7 -24.78 4.02 6.50
C GLU A 7 -26.18 4.53 6.82
N PRO A 8 -27.22 4.07 6.09
CA PRO A 8 -28.60 4.47 6.38
C PRO A 8 -29.08 3.81 7.69
N THR A 9 -29.90 4.53 8.43
CA THR A 9 -30.50 4.02 9.68
C THR A 9 -31.55 2.96 9.35
N ILE A 10 -31.38 1.74 9.87
CA ILE A 10 -32.35 0.66 9.69
C ILE A 10 -33.32 0.68 10.88
N GLY A 11 -34.58 1.00 10.63
CA GLY A 11 -35.64 0.98 11.62
C GLY A 11 -36.55 -0.24 11.52
N ALA A 12 -37.10 -0.69 12.63
CA ALA A 12 -38.14 -1.74 12.64
C ALA A 12 -39.47 -1.18 12.14
N TYR A 13 -40.07 -1.84 11.14
CA TYR A 13 -41.38 -1.44 10.64
C TYR A 13 -42.52 -1.95 11.56
N THR A 14 -43.27 -1.04 12.16
CA THR A 14 -44.39 -1.32 13.09
C THR A 14 -45.77 -1.03 12.51
N GLY A 15 -45.88 -0.78 11.20
CA GLY A 15 -47.10 -0.39 10.54
C GLY A 15 -47.43 1.12 10.63
N ALA A 16 -46.53 1.93 11.19
CA ALA A 16 -46.61 3.37 11.25
C ALA A 16 -45.92 4.06 10.07
N GLU A 17 -46.08 5.37 9.96
CA GLU A 17 -45.43 6.20 8.94
C GLU A 17 -43.89 6.07 9.02
N ILE A 18 -43.25 5.83 7.87
CA ILE A 18 -41.79 5.65 7.78
C ILE A 18 -41.14 7.02 7.73
N SER A 19 -40.19 7.29 8.63
CA SER A 19 -39.35 8.47 8.53
C SER A 19 -38.33 8.32 7.43
N ILE A 20 -38.30 9.23 6.48
CA ILE A 20 -37.34 9.25 5.37
C ILE A 20 -36.13 10.07 5.82
N GLU A 21 -34.96 9.45 5.80
CA GLU A 21 -33.69 10.08 6.13
C GLU A 21 -33.09 10.72 4.87
N GLU A 22 -32.65 11.97 4.95
CA GLU A 22 -31.90 12.59 3.88
C GLU A 22 -30.45 12.09 3.95
N MET A 23 -29.98 11.47 2.87
CA MET A 23 -28.59 10.99 2.79
C MET A 23 -27.63 12.18 2.80
N SER A 24 -26.87 12.32 3.88
CA SER A 24 -25.80 13.31 3.97
C SER A 24 -24.52 12.76 3.35
N ASP A 25 -23.99 13.47 2.35
CA ASP A 25 -22.66 13.19 1.77
C ASP A 25 -21.58 13.58 2.79
N LYS A 26 -21.03 12.58 3.49
CA LYS A 26 -19.86 12.75 4.37
C LYS A 26 -18.57 12.74 3.52
N GLY A 27 -18.48 13.62 2.52
CA GLY A 27 -17.30 13.72 1.68
C GLY A 27 -16.05 14.04 2.48
N GLN A 28 -15.03 13.18 2.37
CA GLN A 28 -13.71 13.43 2.92
C GLN A 28 -12.83 14.18 1.91
N LEU A 29 -12.02 15.12 2.40
CA LEU A 29 -11.02 15.79 1.58
C LEU A 29 -9.72 14.96 1.60
N LEU A 30 -9.25 14.59 0.42
CA LEU A 30 -7.91 14.06 0.20
C LEU A 30 -7.06 15.18 -0.38
N THR A 31 -5.98 15.52 0.29
CA THR A 31 -5.02 16.54 -0.15
C THR A 31 -3.88 15.86 -0.88
N ILE A 32 -3.47 16.42 -2.02
CA ILE A 32 -2.26 16.01 -2.73
C ILE A 32 -1.14 16.92 -2.22
N ASP A 33 -0.34 16.41 -1.31
CA ASP A 33 0.68 17.16 -0.55
C ASP A 33 2.10 16.61 -0.73
N GLN A 34 2.24 15.48 -1.41
CA GLN A 34 3.52 14.87 -1.69
C GLN A 34 3.99 15.22 -3.10
N ALA A 35 5.23 15.71 -3.20
CA ALA A 35 5.88 15.99 -4.47
C ALA A 35 7.30 15.42 -4.45
N ASN A 36 7.56 14.45 -5.30
CA ASN A 36 8.87 13.83 -5.47
C ASN A 36 9.37 14.05 -6.89
N TYR A 37 10.66 14.22 -7.05
CA TYR A 37 11.27 14.38 -8.36
C TYR A 37 12.54 13.55 -8.48
N PHE A 38 12.91 13.29 -9.71
CA PHE A 38 14.26 12.88 -10.08
C PHE A 38 14.80 13.79 -11.18
N ALA A 39 16.11 13.99 -11.20
CA ALA A 39 16.80 14.68 -12.30
C ALA A 39 18.22 14.13 -12.42
N PHE A 40 18.65 13.83 -13.64
CA PHE A 40 20.01 13.40 -13.93
C PHE A 40 20.46 13.92 -15.29
N TYR A 41 21.78 14.07 -15.44
CA TYR A 41 22.40 14.43 -16.71
C TYR A 41 22.75 13.17 -17.52
N VAL A 42 22.52 13.23 -18.82
CA VAL A 42 23.04 12.28 -19.80
C VAL A 42 24.08 13.01 -20.63
N ASP A 43 25.32 12.57 -20.57
CA ASP A 43 26.44 13.18 -21.28
C ASP A 43 26.53 12.61 -22.69
N ASP A 44 26.57 13.47 -23.71
CA ASP A 44 26.63 13.08 -25.14
C ASP A 44 27.84 12.20 -25.45
N ILE A 45 28.99 12.49 -24.82
CA ILE A 45 30.22 11.72 -25.04
C ILE A 45 30.10 10.33 -24.44
N ASN A 46 29.56 10.24 -23.24
CA ASN A 46 29.33 8.96 -22.57
C ASN A 46 28.21 8.16 -23.25
N GLU A 47 27.18 8.80 -23.77
CA GLU A 47 26.12 8.11 -24.52
C GLU A 47 26.64 7.48 -25.81
N ALA A 48 27.56 8.18 -26.54
CA ALA A 48 28.18 7.65 -27.74
C ALA A 48 29.16 6.52 -27.48
N GLN A 49 29.73 6.43 -26.27
CA GLN A 49 30.75 5.41 -25.88
C GLN A 49 30.18 4.31 -24.99
N SER A 50 28.96 4.46 -24.50
CA SER A 50 28.35 3.51 -23.55
C SER A 50 27.50 2.45 -24.26
N VAL A 51 27.09 1.46 -23.47
CA VAL A 51 26.21 0.38 -23.93
C VAL A 51 24.86 0.98 -24.33
N PRO A 52 24.30 0.66 -25.51
CA PRO A 52 22.98 1.08 -25.92
C PRO A 52 21.91 0.74 -24.86
N GLY A 53 21.02 1.70 -24.55
CA GLY A 53 19.92 1.49 -23.59
C GLY A 53 20.25 1.92 -22.15
N LEU A 54 21.39 2.54 -21.88
CA LEU A 54 21.76 2.99 -20.54
C LEU A 54 20.80 4.08 -20.02
N ARG A 55 20.35 4.98 -20.89
CA ARG A 55 19.39 6.05 -20.57
C ARG A 55 18.05 5.49 -20.08
N GLU A 56 17.52 4.50 -20.81
CA GLU A 56 16.26 3.84 -20.48
C GLU A 56 16.37 3.09 -19.15
N GLU A 57 17.52 2.48 -18.87
CA GLU A 57 17.75 1.80 -17.60
C GLU A 57 17.77 2.77 -16.42
N TYR A 58 18.42 3.93 -16.56
CA TYR A 58 18.38 4.99 -15.53
C TYR A 58 16.97 5.52 -15.32
N GLN A 59 16.21 5.77 -16.39
CA GLN A 59 14.81 6.17 -16.30
C GLN A 59 13.99 5.12 -15.57
N ARG A 60 14.11 3.85 -15.91
CA ARG A 60 13.42 2.74 -15.26
C ARG A 60 13.70 2.68 -13.76
N LYS A 61 14.98 2.82 -13.38
CA LYS A 61 15.38 2.85 -11.96
C LYS A 61 14.82 4.06 -11.23
N ALA A 62 14.80 5.23 -11.85
CA ALA A 62 14.26 6.45 -11.29
C ALA A 62 12.75 6.35 -11.05
N VAL A 63 12.00 5.85 -12.04
CA VAL A 63 10.54 5.60 -11.91
C VAL A 63 10.25 4.58 -10.82
N HIS A 64 11.04 3.50 -10.76
CA HIS A 64 10.91 2.52 -9.67
C HIS A 64 11.18 3.16 -8.29
N GLY A 65 12.18 4.04 -8.19
CA GLY A 65 12.47 4.79 -6.97
C GLY A 65 11.29 5.67 -6.52
N LEU A 66 10.58 6.32 -7.45
CA LEU A 66 9.36 7.07 -7.15
C LEU A 66 8.24 6.15 -6.66
N ALA A 67 8.05 4.99 -7.28
CA ALA A 67 7.05 4.01 -6.84
C ALA A 67 7.33 3.55 -5.40
N VAL A 68 8.59 3.22 -5.07
CA VAL A 68 8.98 2.86 -3.70
C VAL A 68 8.68 3.97 -2.69
N LYS A 69 8.85 5.24 -3.08
CA LYS A 69 8.50 6.38 -2.21
C LYS A 69 6.99 6.46 -1.95
N ARG A 70 6.15 6.21 -2.97
CA ARG A 70 4.69 6.15 -2.81
C ARG A 70 4.29 5.05 -1.84
N ASP A 71 4.82 3.83 -2.04
CA ASP A 71 4.52 2.67 -1.19
C ASP A 71 4.94 2.93 0.26
N THR A 72 6.14 3.48 0.47
CA THR A 72 6.64 3.81 1.80
C THR A 72 5.77 4.88 2.50
N TYR A 73 5.25 5.85 1.73
CA TYR A 73 4.34 6.86 2.27
C TYR A 73 3.02 6.23 2.73
N VAL A 74 2.42 5.36 1.90
CA VAL A 74 1.19 4.62 2.25
C VAL A 74 1.43 3.73 3.47
N ALA A 75 2.55 3.01 3.53
CA ALA A 75 2.91 2.17 4.66
C ALA A 75 3.04 2.98 5.98
N ASN A 76 3.57 4.21 5.91
CA ASN A 76 3.62 5.11 7.07
C ASN A 76 2.23 5.57 7.54
N LEU A 77 1.29 5.78 6.62
CA LEU A 77 -0.11 6.07 6.99
C LEU A 77 -0.75 4.89 7.71
N ILE A 78 -0.53 3.68 7.21
CA ILE A 78 -1.04 2.43 7.81
C ILE A 78 -0.46 2.25 9.22
N LYS A 79 0.83 2.49 9.41
CA LYS A 79 1.47 2.46 10.75
C LYS A 79 0.75 3.34 11.77
N GLY A 80 0.20 4.47 11.32
CA GLY A 80 -0.54 5.43 12.16
C GLY A 80 -1.96 4.99 12.53
N ALA A 81 -2.47 3.87 12.03
CA ALA A 81 -3.79 3.36 12.37
C ALA A 81 -3.90 3.00 13.86
N THR A 82 -5.10 3.19 14.42
CA THR A 82 -5.37 3.01 15.85
C THR A 82 -5.50 1.54 16.26
N ASN A 83 -5.90 0.68 15.32
CA ASN A 83 -6.14 -0.74 15.56
C ASN A 83 -4.84 -1.53 15.39
N VAL A 84 -4.23 -1.97 16.49
CA VAL A 84 -2.93 -2.65 16.48
C VAL A 84 -2.98 -3.94 17.29
N THR A 85 -2.57 -5.05 16.67
CA THR A 85 -2.28 -6.33 17.34
C THR A 85 -0.75 -6.52 17.36
N THR A 86 -0.19 -7.07 18.43
CA THR A 86 1.25 -7.23 18.57
C THR A 86 1.61 -8.70 18.75
N ALA A 87 2.44 -9.24 17.85
CA ALA A 87 3.01 -10.57 18.00
C ALA A 87 4.05 -10.60 19.13
N SER A 88 4.09 -11.67 19.89
CA SER A 88 5.04 -11.83 21.01
C SER A 88 6.48 -12.06 20.52
N ALA A 89 6.67 -12.69 19.37
CA ALA A 89 7.96 -13.04 18.78
C ALA A 89 7.89 -13.16 17.25
N LEU A 90 9.05 -13.18 16.59
CA LEU A 90 9.17 -13.56 15.17
C LEU A 90 9.28 -15.09 15.04
N SER A 91 8.24 -15.81 15.42
CA SER A 91 8.10 -17.26 15.28
C SER A 91 6.83 -17.59 14.48
N GLN A 92 6.77 -18.78 13.88
CA GLN A 92 5.61 -19.21 13.11
C GLN A 92 4.33 -19.15 13.94
N GLU A 93 4.36 -19.68 15.17
CA GLU A 93 3.22 -19.75 16.07
C GLU A 93 2.76 -18.36 16.52
N ALA A 94 3.67 -17.49 16.99
CA ALA A 94 3.34 -16.15 17.47
C ALA A 94 2.84 -15.22 16.35
N VAL A 95 3.41 -15.33 15.14
CA VAL A 95 2.96 -14.55 13.98
C VAL A 95 1.59 -15.01 13.51
N LYS A 96 1.36 -16.34 13.49
CA LYS A 96 0.05 -16.90 13.15
C LYS A 96 -1.02 -16.45 14.13
N GLU A 97 -0.77 -16.60 15.44
CA GLU A 97 -1.69 -16.18 16.49
C GLU A 97 -2.06 -14.70 16.35
N ALA A 98 -1.07 -13.82 16.14
CA ALA A 98 -1.31 -12.38 15.97
C ALA A 98 -2.11 -12.05 14.69
N ILE A 99 -1.88 -12.76 13.58
CA ILE A 99 -2.65 -12.60 12.35
C ILE A 99 -4.09 -13.09 12.53
N ASP A 100 -4.28 -14.25 13.17
CA ASP A 100 -5.61 -14.80 13.46
C ASP A 100 -6.41 -13.86 14.37
N GLU A 101 -5.81 -13.35 15.45
CA GLU A 101 -6.42 -12.36 16.34
C GLU A 101 -6.80 -11.09 15.56
N ALA A 102 -5.91 -10.61 14.70
CA ALA A 102 -6.14 -9.43 13.87
C ALA A 102 -7.31 -9.63 12.86
N ILE A 103 -7.42 -10.83 12.26
CA ILE A 103 -8.53 -11.17 11.37
C ILE A 103 -9.85 -11.24 12.15
N VAL A 104 -9.85 -11.88 13.34
CA VAL A 104 -11.03 -11.93 14.21
C VAL A 104 -11.49 -10.53 14.58
N ALA A 105 -10.57 -9.67 15.06
CA ALA A 105 -10.89 -8.29 15.41
C ALA A 105 -11.44 -7.46 14.22
N LEU A 106 -10.98 -7.76 13.00
CA LEU A 106 -11.51 -7.13 11.78
C LEU A 106 -12.93 -7.61 11.47
N ARG A 107 -13.19 -8.93 11.57
CA ARG A 107 -14.50 -9.54 11.33
C ARG A 107 -15.54 -9.12 12.38
N GLU A 108 -15.15 -8.94 13.64
CA GLU A 108 -16.02 -8.40 14.68
C GLU A 108 -16.53 -6.99 14.38
N ARG A 109 -15.81 -6.25 13.53
CA ARG A 109 -16.24 -4.94 13.01
C ARG A 109 -17.09 -5.04 11.72
N ASN A 110 -17.72 -6.20 11.47
CA ASN A 110 -18.53 -6.48 10.29
C ASN A 110 -17.78 -6.33 8.96
N PHE A 111 -16.51 -6.78 8.93
CA PHE A 111 -15.73 -6.81 7.70
C PHE A 111 -16.19 -7.97 6.80
N ASP A 112 -16.78 -7.65 5.65
CA ASP A 112 -17.36 -8.58 4.67
C ASP A 112 -16.82 -8.40 3.24
N GLU A 113 -15.71 -7.68 3.10
CA GLU A 113 -15.09 -7.36 1.81
C GLU A 113 -13.87 -8.23 1.50
N ASP A 114 -13.44 -8.16 0.23
CA ASP A 114 -12.13 -8.68 -0.17
C ASP A 114 -11.01 -7.94 0.57
N GLY A 115 -10.23 -8.67 1.32
CA GLY A 115 -9.13 -8.14 2.10
C GLY A 115 -7.76 -8.56 1.59
N VAL A 116 -6.76 -7.83 2.03
CA VAL A 116 -5.35 -8.04 1.73
C VAL A 116 -4.56 -8.08 3.03
N ILE A 117 -3.63 -9.03 3.13
CA ILE A 117 -2.62 -9.08 4.18
C ILE A 117 -1.29 -8.68 3.54
N GLU A 118 -0.70 -7.57 3.97
CA GLU A 118 0.64 -7.16 3.51
C GLU A 118 1.69 -7.52 4.57
N ILE A 119 2.65 -8.33 4.17
CA ILE A 119 3.72 -8.82 5.05
C ILE A 119 5.10 -8.55 4.47
N THR A 120 6.10 -8.44 5.36
CA THR A 120 7.49 -8.33 4.94
C THR A 120 8.10 -9.68 4.60
N PRO A 121 9.23 -9.74 3.84
CA PRO A 121 9.93 -10.98 3.55
C PRO A 121 10.36 -11.76 4.81
N ALA A 122 10.68 -11.06 5.91
CA ALA A 122 11.04 -11.72 7.18
C ALA A 122 9.84 -12.46 7.79
N VAL A 123 8.68 -11.80 7.85
CA VAL A 123 7.42 -12.40 8.32
C VAL A 123 6.96 -13.50 7.37
N TYR A 124 7.06 -13.28 6.05
CA TYR A 124 6.75 -14.31 5.06
C TYR A 124 7.55 -15.60 5.29
N ASN A 125 8.84 -15.49 5.59
CA ASN A 125 9.68 -16.68 5.77
C ASN A 125 9.22 -17.58 6.92
N VAL A 126 8.67 -17.04 8.00
CA VAL A 126 8.13 -17.80 9.13
C VAL A 126 6.67 -18.23 8.90
N PHE A 127 5.92 -17.46 8.13
CA PHE A 127 4.48 -17.67 7.91
C PHE A 127 4.13 -18.50 6.67
N LYS A 128 5.06 -18.69 5.74
CA LYS A 128 4.84 -19.35 4.43
C LYS A 128 4.20 -20.73 4.49
N ASN A 129 4.44 -21.50 5.57
CA ASN A 129 3.89 -22.83 5.71
C ASN A 129 2.39 -22.85 6.00
N GLU A 130 1.83 -21.73 6.49
CA GLU A 130 0.40 -21.56 6.78
C GLU A 130 -0.38 -21.10 5.53
N LEU A 131 0.32 -20.65 4.50
CA LEU A 131 -0.33 -20.12 3.29
C LEU A 131 -0.84 -21.25 2.40
N ILE A 132 -2.07 -21.10 1.95
CA ILE A 132 -2.57 -21.88 0.83
C ILE A 132 -1.86 -21.36 -0.42
N THR A 133 -0.88 -22.10 -0.89
CA THR A 133 -0.16 -21.77 -2.12
C THR A 133 -1.11 -21.94 -3.28
N LEU A 134 -1.39 -20.85 -3.99
CA LEU A 134 -2.09 -20.91 -5.26
C LEU A 134 -1.19 -21.65 -6.25
N SER A 135 -1.48 -22.92 -6.52
CA SER A 135 -0.79 -23.75 -7.52
C SER A 135 -1.10 -23.27 -8.94
N THR A 136 -1.14 -21.98 -9.17
CA THR A 136 -1.47 -21.40 -10.46
C THR A 136 -0.28 -20.65 -11.02
N ASN A 137 0.15 -21.04 -12.22
CA ASN A 137 1.09 -20.29 -13.03
C ASN A 137 0.48 -19.02 -13.63
N ASN A 138 -0.48 -18.39 -12.95
CA ASN A 138 -1.08 -17.17 -13.45
C ASN A 138 -0.10 -15.99 -13.29
N PRO A 139 0.45 -15.46 -14.39
CA PRO A 139 1.48 -14.41 -14.35
C PRO A 139 0.95 -13.08 -13.77
N GLU A 140 -0.37 -12.87 -13.71
CA GLU A 140 -0.94 -11.66 -13.11
C GLU A 140 -0.81 -11.65 -11.59
N TYR A 141 -1.01 -12.78 -10.92
CA TYR A 141 -0.83 -12.88 -9.46
C TYR A 141 0.63 -12.70 -9.07
N ILE A 142 1.55 -13.29 -9.84
CA ILE A 142 3.00 -13.14 -9.60
C ILE A 142 3.44 -11.67 -9.75
N LYS A 143 2.93 -10.97 -10.76
CA LYS A 143 3.23 -9.54 -10.98
C LYS A 143 2.70 -8.63 -9.88
N LYS A 144 1.60 -9.00 -9.21
CA LYS A 144 1.01 -8.24 -8.11
C LYS A 144 1.70 -8.48 -6.76
N GLY A 145 2.70 -9.38 -6.70
CA GLY A 145 3.37 -9.71 -5.44
C GLY A 145 2.55 -10.60 -4.51
N ILE A 146 1.43 -11.16 -5.00
CA ILE A 146 0.59 -12.09 -4.24
C ILE A 146 1.34 -13.40 -4.10
N VAL A 147 1.60 -13.81 -2.86
CA VAL A 147 2.35 -15.03 -2.54
C VAL A 147 1.48 -16.20 -2.08
N GLY A 148 0.21 -15.95 -1.78
CA GLY A 148 -0.74 -16.98 -1.37
C GLY A 148 -2.06 -16.39 -0.89
N MET A 149 -2.89 -17.24 -0.32
CA MET A 149 -4.12 -16.86 0.38
C MET A 149 -4.10 -17.41 1.80
N TYR A 150 -4.68 -16.66 2.73
CA TYR A 150 -4.87 -17.07 4.10
C TYR A 150 -6.24 -16.59 4.59
N ASP A 151 -7.07 -17.51 5.04
CA ASP A 151 -8.41 -17.26 5.58
C ASP A 151 -9.30 -16.33 4.71
N GLY A 152 -9.19 -16.44 3.38
CA GLY A 152 -9.93 -15.63 2.41
C GLY A 152 -9.27 -14.33 2.02
N PHE A 153 -8.14 -13.96 2.64
CA PHE A 153 -7.37 -12.78 2.32
C PHE A 153 -6.25 -13.07 1.32
N GLU A 154 -6.01 -12.17 0.37
CA GLU A 154 -4.84 -12.21 -0.50
C GLU A 154 -3.60 -11.78 0.28
N VAL A 155 -2.56 -12.63 0.32
CA VAL A 155 -1.30 -12.30 1.00
C VAL A 155 -0.31 -11.72 -0.01
N ILE A 156 0.14 -10.49 0.25
CA ILE A 156 1.10 -9.76 -0.57
C ILE A 156 2.40 -9.58 0.21
N MET A 157 3.53 -9.86 -0.44
CA MET A 157 4.84 -9.62 0.14
C MET A 157 5.39 -8.28 -0.34
N SER A 158 5.66 -7.38 0.60
CA SER A 158 6.26 -6.07 0.31
C SER A 158 7.46 -5.78 1.22
N ASN A 159 8.54 -5.25 0.63
CA ASN A 159 9.71 -4.80 1.40
C ASN A 159 9.60 -3.32 1.84
N ASN A 160 8.58 -2.62 1.35
CA ASN A 160 8.38 -1.18 1.59
C ASN A 160 7.60 -0.91 2.89
N MET A 161 7.27 -1.97 3.65
CA MET A 161 6.60 -1.87 4.95
C MET A 161 7.50 -1.17 5.97
N VAL A 162 6.87 -0.47 6.92
CA VAL A 162 7.61 0.30 7.93
C VAL A 162 8.33 -0.61 8.91
N LYS A 163 9.58 -0.27 9.19
CA LYS A 163 10.41 -0.88 10.23
C LYS A 163 10.78 0.22 11.22
N ASP A 164 10.35 0.08 12.47
CA ASP A 164 10.59 1.08 13.49
C ASP A 164 10.71 0.44 14.87
N ALA A 165 11.65 0.98 15.70
CA ALA A 165 11.88 0.54 17.08
C ALA A 165 11.99 -0.99 17.27
N GLY A 166 12.67 -1.68 16.34
CA GLY A 166 12.84 -3.15 16.41
C GLY A 166 11.59 -3.95 16.03
N HIS A 167 10.61 -3.32 15.42
CA HIS A 167 9.40 -3.97 14.95
C HIS A 167 9.17 -3.72 13.46
N VAL A 168 8.47 -4.66 12.84
CA VAL A 168 7.92 -4.53 11.49
C VAL A 168 6.42 -4.38 11.61
N TYR A 169 5.86 -3.49 10.82
CA TYR A 169 4.43 -3.22 10.78
C TYR A 169 3.88 -3.88 9.52
N CYS A 170 3.16 -4.98 9.71
CA CYS A 170 2.33 -5.62 8.69
C CYS A 170 0.90 -5.14 8.85
N ASP A 171 0.07 -5.29 7.82
CA ASP A 171 -1.33 -4.88 7.92
C ASP A 171 -2.28 -5.89 7.25
N ILE A 172 -3.50 -5.88 7.77
CA ILE A 172 -4.65 -6.57 7.21
C ILE A 172 -5.70 -5.50 6.94
N ARG A 173 -6.09 -5.35 5.70
CA ARG A 173 -7.02 -4.28 5.33
C ARG A 173 -7.95 -4.62 4.18
N GLY A 174 -9.08 -3.96 4.13
CA GLY A 174 -9.94 -3.91 2.97
C GLY A 174 -9.31 -3.08 1.84
N LYS A 175 -9.53 -3.48 0.59
CA LYS A 175 -9.01 -2.76 -0.59
C LYS A 175 -9.49 -1.31 -0.68
N LYS A 176 -10.64 -0.99 -0.06
CA LYS A 176 -11.24 0.35 -0.04
C LYS A 176 -10.89 1.20 1.18
N ALA A 177 -10.11 0.67 2.12
CA ALA A 177 -9.78 1.36 3.36
C ALA A 177 -8.89 2.59 3.17
N ILE A 178 -8.13 2.63 2.08
CA ILE A 178 -7.20 3.71 1.73
C ILE A 178 -7.54 4.27 0.37
N ALA A 179 -7.59 5.60 0.26
CA ALA A 179 -7.63 6.30 -1.02
C ALA A 179 -6.26 6.82 -1.41
N PHE A 180 -5.94 6.70 -2.67
CA PHE A 180 -4.76 7.25 -3.30
C PHE A 180 -5.16 8.13 -4.49
N ALA A 181 -4.54 9.29 -4.64
CA ALA A 181 -4.71 10.17 -5.79
C ALA A 181 -3.34 10.68 -6.25
N GLY A 182 -3.04 10.49 -7.53
CA GLY A 182 -1.89 11.10 -8.20
C GLY A 182 -2.38 12.16 -9.19
N GLN A 183 -1.66 13.26 -9.28
CA GLN A 183 -2.06 14.38 -10.12
C GLN A 183 -1.16 14.57 -11.34
N ILE A 184 0.15 14.51 -11.19
CA ILE A 184 1.12 14.79 -12.24
C ILE A 184 2.18 13.71 -12.26
N ASN A 185 2.39 13.12 -13.44
CA ASN A 185 3.44 12.15 -13.71
C ASN A 185 4.07 12.53 -15.05
N GLU A 186 4.96 13.53 -15.04
CA GLU A 186 5.64 13.99 -16.23
C GLU A 186 7.11 13.61 -16.20
N VAL A 187 7.61 13.11 -17.33
CA VAL A 187 9.03 12.89 -17.57
C VAL A 187 9.42 13.71 -18.79
N GLU A 188 10.35 14.61 -18.62
CA GLU A 188 10.82 15.51 -19.65
C GLU A 188 12.31 15.28 -19.93
N ALA A 189 12.71 15.43 -21.18
CA ALA A 189 14.10 15.52 -21.58
C ALA A 189 14.37 16.91 -22.16
N LEU A 190 15.34 17.62 -21.59
CA LEU A 190 15.70 18.99 -21.98
C LEU A 190 17.18 19.06 -22.26
N ARG A 191 17.56 19.86 -23.28
CA ARG A 191 18.98 20.16 -23.51
C ARG A 191 19.50 21.15 -22.47
N ALA A 192 20.65 20.85 -21.87
CA ALA A 192 21.29 21.78 -20.94
C ALA A 192 21.88 23.00 -21.69
N GLU A 193 21.67 24.22 -21.19
CA GLU A 193 22.09 25.44 -21.85
C GLU A 193 23.61 25.68 -21.86
N LYS A 194 24.30 25.22 -20.80
CA LYS A 194 25.72 25.55 -20.58
C LYS A 194 26.71 24.40 -20.81
N VAL A 195 26.19 23.19 -21.02
CA VAL A 195 27.00 21.98 -21.18
C VAL A 195 26.38 21.05 -22.23
N PHE A 196 27.21 20.25 -22.92
CA PHE A 196 26.75 19.31 -23.92
C PHE A 196 26.21 18.03 -23.23
N LYS A 197 25.05 18.20 -22.57
CA LYS A 197 24.37 17.14 -21.82
C LYS A 197 22.87 17.31 -21.96
N ASP A 198 22.16 16.22 -21.96
CA ASP A 198 20.71 16.20 -21.80
C ASP A 198 20.35 16.06 -20.33
N ILE A 199 19.30 16.78 -19.91
CA ILE A 199 18.72 16.67 -18.59
C ILE A 199 17.46 15.82 -18.73
N VAL A 200 17.39 14.71 -18.01
CA VAL A 200 16.16 13.94 -17.85
C VAL A 200 15.63 14.21 -16.46
N ARG A 201 14.41 14.72 -16.37
CA ARG A 201 13.74 14.98 -15.10
C ARG A 201 12.32 14.43 -15.09
N GLY A 202 11.85 14.02 -13.94
CA GLY A 202 10.48 13.59 -13.75
C GLY A 202 9.93 14.11 -12.43
N LEU A 203 8.66 14.49 -12.45
CA LEU A 203 7.91 14.96 -11.30
C LEU A 203 6.76 13.98 -11.03
N ASP A 204 6.58 13.66 -9.76
CA ASP A 204 5.51 12.83 -9.25
C ASP A 204 4.84 13.50 -8.08
N THR A 205 3.55 13.83 -8.22
CA THR A 205 2.75 14.43 -7.16
C THR A 205 1.58 13.52 -6.80
N PHE A 206 1.43 13.25 -5.51
CA PHE A 206 0.39 12.37 -5.02
C PHE A 206 -0.05 12.73 -3.61
N GLY A 207 -1.16 12.16 -3.21
CA GLY A 207 -1.64 12.15 -1.83
C GLY A 207 -2.34 10.84 -1.53
N SER A 208 -2.35 10.45 -0.28
CA SER A 208 -3.07 9.28 0.19
C SER A 208 -3.69 9.55 1.56
N LYS A 209 -4.82 8.91 1.83
CA LYS A 209 -5.53 9.06 3.10
C LYS A 209 -6.21 7.76 3.47
N VAL A 210 -6.16 7.42 4.74
CA VAL A 210 -7.02 6.39 5.33
C VAL A 210 -8.45 6.94 5.35
N ILE A 211 -9.38 6.23 4.69
CA ILE A 211 -10.79 6.60 4.61
C ILE A 211 -11.56 5.97 5.76
N ASP A 212 -11.27 4.70 6.03
CA ASP A 212 -11.96 3.91 7.03
C ASP A 212 -10.95 3.11 7.88
N GLU A 213 -10.71 3.60 9.09
CA GLU A 213 -9.82 2.95 10.05
C GLU A 213 -10.39 1.64 10.60
N ALA A 214 -11.72 1.47 10.60
CA ALA A 214 -12.35 0.25 11.06
C ALA A 214 -12.01 -0.96 10.16
N ARG A 215 -11.64 -0.70 8.91
CA ARG A 215 -11.26 -1.71 7.91
C ARG A 215 -9.75 -1.95 7.82
N ILE A 216 -8.99 -1.46 8.79
CA ILE A 216 -7.55 -1.67 8.90
C ILE A 216 -7.22 -2.25 10.26
N GLN A 217 -6.38 -3.28 10.26
CA GLN A 217 -5.77 -3.85 11.45
C GLN A 217 -4.26 -3.97 11.21
N VAL A 218 -3.47 -3.32 12.05
CA VAL A 218 -2.01 -3.38 11.98
C VAL A 218 -1.50 -4.52 12.83
N VAL A 219 -0.60 -5.32 12.29
CA VAL A 219 0.10 -6.38 13.03
C VAL A 219 1.55 -5.99 13.23
N LYS A 220 1.91 -5.76 14.49
CA LYS A 220 3.25 -5.36 14.89
C LYS A 220 4.05 -6.60 15.28
N VAL A 221 5.14 -6.89 14.56
CA VAL A 221 5.98 -8.07 14.74
C VAL A 221 7.39 -7.65 15.16
N PRO A 222 7.97 -8.15 16.25
CA PRO A 222 9.35 -7.85 16.64
C PRO A 222 10.33 -8.48 15.63
N VAL A 223 11.38 -7.74 15.24
CA VAL A 223 12.37 -8.19 14.21
C VAL A 223 13.67 -8.65 14.83
N SER A 224 13.93 -8.29 16.08
CA SER A 224 15.11 -8.77 16.82
C SER A 224 14.70 -9.92 17.75
N ALA A 225 15.33 -11.04 17.52
CA ALA A 225 15.44 -12.07 18.55
C ALA A 225 16.48 -11.63 19.59
#